data_cadb39cc1438300c2a9a436d97e9ee83
#
_entry.id   cadb39cc1438300c2a9a436d97e9ee83
#
_cell.length_a   1.000
_cell.length_b   1.000
_cell.length_c   1.000
_cell.angle_alpha   90.00
_cell.angle_beta   90.00
_cell.angle_gamma   90.00
#
_symmetry.space_group_name_H-M   'P 1'
#
loop_
_entity.id
_entity.type
_entity.pdbx_description
1 polymer ?
#
loop_
_entity_poly.entity_id
_entity_poly.type
_entity_poly.pdbx_seq_one_letter_code
_entity_poly.pdbx_strand_id
1 'polypeptide(L)'
;MLLPERFFMKMKPFSQAALSLAVALALSACAAPKANPNLTLAATGQVMSAAETAERYDVNGNWWEIYQSQQLNALMEQTLENNVDLKQAAISVNKALYQANILGADLVPSFSGSLGANASKNLKTGSHGNTFSSQLGLSYELDLWRKLSATADAQVWEYQATHEDMANTRLTLINNVADAYFNIAYLNEAIELAQKSLKQYQEINRIANAKFRYGRADSSQPTQAKQSLLSAENSLLSLQNNLDTQKQVLRNLLNLRPSENMAADPAQFRLLPVKGVNLDVPITVLANRPDLRAAEYRLQASQQSFNAQKRSWYPSITLGASLSTSSDKAKSTFNIPMLGGSATINLPFLNWQTMKWKDKTVQAEMDSAKLNFEKALTTALNEVNTNYLAYKNAQASLANQEQRYQLDKKNSHYYQVRYQHGKNELKDWLEALNSEYSSAQNLLNQRYEALKYENMVYKAMAGRYTPK
;
A
#
# COMPACT_ATOMS: atom_id res chain seq x y z
N MET A 1 -54.71 15.27 -36.55
CA MET A 1 -54.91 16.55 -37.25
C MET A 1 -53.90 17.54 -36.69
N LEU A 2 -52.88 17.80 -37.48
CA LEU A 2 -51.92 18.95 -37.51
C LEU A 2 -51.34 19.49 -36.16
N LEU A 3 -50.08 19.11 -35.93
CA LEU A 3 -49.08 19.88 -35.17
C LEU A 3 -48.69 21.14 -35.94
N PRO A 4 -48.44 22.30 -35.33
CA PRO A 4 -47.66 23.37 -35.95
C PRO A 4 -46.18 23.23 -35.59
N GLU A 5 -45.37 23.11 -36.64
CA GLU A 5 -43.93 23.33 -36.68
C GLU A 5 -43.57 24.79 -36.37
N ARG A 6 -42.31 24.92 -35.86
CA ARG A 6 -41.47 26.14 -35.81
C ARG A 6 -41.48 26.96 -34.53
N PHE A 7 -40.50 26.60 -33.70
CA PHE A 7 -39.74 27.61 -32.94
C PHE A 7 -38.25 27.21 -32.90
N PHE A 8 -37.60 27.17 -34.07
CA PHE A 8 -36.16 27.32 -34.14
C PHE A 8 -35.79 28.77 -34.16
N MET A 9 -35.49 29.34 -32.99
CA MET A 9 -34.94 30.68 -32.87
C MET A 9 -33.49 30.61 -33.42
N LYS A 10 -33.25 31.28 -34.59
CA LYS A 10 -31.91 31.48 -35.14
C LYS A 10 -31.04 32.22 -34.15
N MET A 11 -30.22 31.54 -33.39
CA MET A 11 -29.16 32.13 -32.57
C MET A 11 -28.15 32.82 -33.54
N LYS A 12 -27.91 34.12 -33.33
CA LYS A 12 -26.94 34.91 -34.08
C LYS A 12 -25.52 34.33 -33.93
N PRO A 13 -24.62 34.43 -34.91
CA PRO A 13 -23.29 33.84 -34.93
C PRO A 13 -22.38 34.25 -33.74
N PHE A 14 -22.73 35.34 -33.02
CA PHE A 14 -22.04 35.80 -31.83
C PHE A 14 -22.18 34.86 -30.62
N SER A 15 -23.21 34.02 -30.56
CA SER A 15 -23.41 33.06 -29.46
C SER A 15 -22.61 31.75 -29.63
N GLN A 16 -22.32 31.38 -30.87
CA GLN A 16 -21.50 30.16 -31.14
C GLN A 16 -20.02 30.42 -30.86
N ALA A 17 -19.50 31.61 -31.11
CA ALA A 17 -18.12 32.00 -30.77
C ALA A 17 -17.89 32.10 -29.25
N ALA A 18 -18.90 32.58 -28.51
CA ALA A 18 -18.81 32.61 -27.04
C ALA A 18 -18.87 31.19 -26.40
N LEU A 19 -19.68 30.30 -26.99
CA LEU A 19 -19.76 28.90 -26.51
C LEU A 19 -18.49 28.12 -26.82
N SER A 20 -17.91 28.29 -28.03
CA SER A 20 -16.64 27.66 -28.41
C SER A 20 -15.46 28.19 -27.60
N LEU A 21 -15.46 29.46 -27.23
CA LEU A 21 -14.42 30.05 -26.36
C LEU A 21 -14.53 29.52 -24.91
N ALA A 22 -15.76 29.35 -24.40
CA ALA A 22 -16.00 28.77 -23.08
C ALA A 22 -15.59 27.29 -23.01
N VAL A 23 -15.83 26.51 -24.08
CA VAL A 23 -15.40 25.10 -24.19
C VAL A 23 -13.87 25.00 -24.36
N ALA A 24 -13.24 25.90 -25.09
CA ALA A 24 -11.78 25.93 -25.24
C ALA A 24 -11.08 26.34 -23.90
N LEU A 25 -11.68 27.23 -23.12
CA LEU A 25 -11.19 27.58 -21.78
C LEU A 25 -11.40 26.44 -20.77
N ALA A 26 -12.48 25.67 -20.87
CA ALA A 26 -12.72 24.50 -20.02
C ALA A 26 -11.76 23.34 -20.31
N LEU A 27 -11.33 23.16 -21.58
CA LEU A 27 -10.36 22.14 -21.95
C LEU A 27 -8.92 22.47 -21.54
N SER A 28 -8.60 23.76 -21.30
CA SER A 28 -7.28 24.16 -20.76
C SER A 28 -7.14 23.99 -19.25
N ALA A 29 -8.23 23.72 -18.52
CA ALA A 29 -8.22 23.50 -17.06
C ALA A 29 -7.71 22.12 -16.64
N CYS A 30 -7.51 21.19 -17.58
CA CYS A 30 -7.00 19.84 -17.31
C CYS A 30 -5.48 19.71 -17.42
N ALA A 31 -4.71 20.79 -17.44
CA ALA A 31 -3.26 20.70 -17.38
C ALA A 31 -2.83 20.23 -15.98
N ALA A 32 -2.05 19.14 -15.91
CA ALA A 32 -1.49 18.66 -14.65
C ALA A 32 -0.77 19.80 -13.91
N PRO A 33 -0.94 19.91 -12.59
CA PRO A 33 -0.29 20.96 -11.81
C PRO A 33 1.23 20.83 -11.91
N LYS A 34 1.93 21.95 -12.08
CA LYS A 34 3.39 21.95 -12.14
C LYS A 34 3.99 21.75 -10.75
N ALA A 35 4.86 20.74 -10.59
CA ALA A 35 5.61 20.53 -9.38
C ALA A 35 6.55 21.73 -9.09
N ASN A 36 6.72 22.06 -7.83
CA ASN A 36 7.77 22.97 -7.40
C ASN A 36 9.10 22.21 -7.40
N PRO A 37 10.07 22.54 -8.26
CA PRO A 37 11.32 21.78 -8.39
C PRO A 37 12.16 21.77 -7.12
N ASN A 38 11.99 22.74 -6.22
CA ASN A 38 12.71 22.81 -4.95
C ASN A 38 12.13 21.90 -3.85
N LEU A 39 10.98 21.26 -4.10
CA LEU A 39 10.27 20.38 -3.17
C LEU A 39 10.19 18.94 -3.72
N THR A 40 11.20 18.53 -4.49
CA THR A 40 11.28 17.17 -5.07
C THR A 40 12.32 16.32 -4.34
N LEU A 41 12.19 14.99 -4.46
CA LEU A 41 13.21 14.05 -3.97
C LEU A 41 14.61 14.36 -4.50
N ALA A 42 14.71 14.69 -5.80
CA ALA A 42 15.98 15.05 -6.43
C ALA A 42 16.60 16.32 -5.84
N ALA A 43 15.79 17.29 -5.39
CA ALA A 43 16.28 18.53 -4.78
C ALA A 43 16.95 18.31 -3.41
N THR A 44 16.73 17.19 -2.75
CA THR A 44 17.39 16.87 -1.47
C THR A 44 18.88 16.55 -1.63
N GLY A 45 19.33 16.17 -2.82
CA GLY A 45 20.69 15.68 -3.09
C GLY A 45 21.03 14.34 -2.43
N GLN A 46 20.07 13.71 -1.73
CA GLN A 46 20.27 12.45 -1.01
C GLN A 46 19.79 11.23 -1.81
N VAL A 47 19.00 11.45 -2.86
CA VAL A 47 18.41 10.39 -3.69
C VAL A 47 18.75 10.67 -5.15
N MET A 48 19.14 9.61 -5.87
CA MET A 48 19.33 9.67 -7.32
C MET A 48 17.99 9.97 -7.99
N SER A 49 17.97 10.85 -8.99
CA SER A 49 16.72 11.17 -9.70
C SER A 49 16.15 9.95 -10.44
N ALA A 50 14.85 9.94 -10.72
CA ALA A 50 14.22 8.86 -11.49
C ALA A 50 14.83 8.73 -12.89
N ALA A 51 15.21 9.85 -13.52
CA ALA A 51 15.87 9.86 -14.83
C ALA A 51 17.24 9.20 -14.80
N GLU A 52 18.10 9.59 -13.84
CA GLU A 52 19.43 8.97 -13.65
C GLU A 52 19.32 7.48 -13.28
N THR A 53 18.31 7.11 -12.48
CA THR A 53 18.02 5.72 -12.14
C THR A 53 17.65 4.91 -13.38
N ALA A 54 16.75 5.43 -14.22
CA ALA A 54 16.32 4.78 -15.45
C ALA A 54 17.44 4.70 -16.52
N GLU A 55 18.40 5.63 -16.50
CA GLU A 55 19.57 5.58 -17.37
C GLU A 55 20.54 4.44 -16.99
N ARG A 56 20.74 4.21 -15.70
CA ARG A 56 21.75 3.27 -15.19
C ARG A 56 21.24 1.87 -14.91
N TYR A 57 19.94 1.73 -14.64
CA TYR A 57 19.36 0.48 -14.18
C TYR A 57 18.04 0.15 -14.88
N ASP A 58 17.85 -1.14 -15.20
CA ASP A 58 16.54 -1.70 -15.45
C ASP A 58 15.90 -2.08 -14.12
N VAL A 59 14.66 -1.61 -13.86
CA VAL A 59 13.95 -1.83 -12.62
C VAL A 59 12.78 -2.78 -12.84
N ASN A 60 12.85 -3.97 -12.23
CA ASN A 60 11.74 -4.93 -12.26
C ASN A 60 10.96 -4.88 -10.93
N GLY A 61 9.75 -4.34 -10.97
CA GLY A 61 8.82 -4.29 -9.83
C GLY A 61 8.19 -5.65 -9.49
N ASN A 62 8.28 -6.63 -10.40
CA ASN A 62 7.81 -8.01 -10.19
C ASN A 62 8.99 -8.92 -9.82
N TRP A 63 9.81 -8.53 -8.85
CA TRP A 63 11.06 -9.22 -8.50
C TRP A 63 10.91 -10.70 -8.15
N TRP A 64 9.72 -11.15 -7.70
CA TRP A 64 9.48 -12.56 -7.36
C TRP A 64 9.56 -13.51 -8.57
N GLU A 65 9.41 -13.00 -9.79
CA GLU A 65 9.53 -13.80 -11.02
C GLU A 65 10.93 -14.39 -11.22
N ILE A 66 11.97 -13.79 -10.59
CA ILE A 66 13.34 -14.32 -10.62
C ILE A 66 13.45 -15.74 -10.05
N TYR A 67 12.56 -16.11 -9.14
CA TYR A 67 12.55 -17.44 -8.55
C TYR A 67 12.02 -18.52 -9.50
N GLN A 68 11.37 -18.13 -10.60
CA GLN A 68 10.82 -19.05 -11.62
C GLN A 68 9.90 -20.13 -11.04
N SER A 69 9.15 -19.77 -9.98
CA SER A 69 8.20 -20.67 -9.32
C SER A 69 6.79 -20.43 -9.83
N GLN A 70 6.23 -21.39 -10.56
CA GLN A 70 4.83 -21.34 -11.03
C GLN A 70 3.85 -21.20 -9.86
N GLN A 71 4.13 -21.89 -8.73
CA GLN A 71 3.30 -21.83 -7.53
C GLN A 71 3.28 -20.43 -6.91
N LEU A 72 4.45 -19.80 -6.78
CA LEU A 72 4.56 -18.43 -6.27
C LEU A 72 3.86 -17.44 -7.20
N ASN A 73 4.04 -17.56 -8.52
CA ASN A 73 3.40 -16.69 -9.49
C ASN A 73 1.87 -16.81 -9.44
N ALA A 74 1.32 -18.04 -9.37
CA ALA A 74 -0.12 -18.25 -9.26
C ALA A 74 -0.71 -17.65 -7.97
N LEU A 75 0.01 -17.73 -6.84
CA LEU A 75 -0.40 -17.08 -5.58
C LEU A 75 -0.37 -15.55 -5.69
N MET A 76 0.63 -14.99 -6.37
CA MET A 76 0.72 -13.55 -6.61
C MET A 76 -0.45 -13.05 -7.45
N GLU A 77 -0.76 -13.74 -8.54
CA GLU A 77 -1.92 -13.41 -9.40
C GLU A 77 -3.22 -13.46 -8.60
N GLN A 78 -3.47 -14.57 -7.89
CA GLN A 78 -4.67 -14.73 -7.05
C GLN A 78 -4.77 -13.64 -5.97
N THR A 79 -3.64 -13.25 -5.36
CA THR A 79 -3.60 -12.19 -4.34
C THR A 79 -3.93 -10.84 -4.93
N LEU A 80 -3.27 -10.47 -6.03
CA LEU A 80 -3.45 -9.15 -6.66
C LEU A 80 -4.88 -8.97 -7.19
N GLU A 81 -5.55 -10.06 -7.58
CA GLU A 81 -6.94 -10.03 -8.02
C GLU A 81 -7.95 -9.96 -6.85
N ASN A 82 -7.70 -10.68 -5.76
CA ASN A 82 -8.71 -10.92 -4.74
C ASN A 82 -8.53 -10.12 -3.45
N ASN A 83 -7.33 -9.63 -3.14
CA ASN A 83 -7.03 -8.99 -1.86
C ASN A 83 -7.91 -7.75 -1.61
N VAL A 84 -8.54 -7.71 -0.43
CA VAL A 84 -9.48 -6.64 -0.05
C VAL A 84 -8.77 -5.32 0.21
N ASP A 85 -7.59 -5.34 0.83
CA ASP A 85 -6.85 -4.10 1.15
C ASP A 85 -6.43 -3.38 -0.14
N LEU A 86 -6.01 -4.14 -1.17
CA LEU A 86 -5.68 -3.57 -2.48
C LEU A 86 -6.93 -3.00 -3.18
N LYS A 87 -8.09 -3.68 -3.08
CA LYS A 87 -9.37 -3.17 -3.59
C LYS A 87 -9.81 -1.91 -2.85
N GLN A 88 -9.62 -1.84 -1.54
CA GLN A 88 -9.91 -0.63 -0.75
C GLN A 88 -8.98 0.53 -1.12
N ALA A 89 -7.70 0.24 -1.35
CA ALA A 89 -6.75 1.24 -1.84
C ALA A 89 -7.18 1.80 -3.21
N ALA A 90 -7.63 0.94 -4.15
CA ALA A 90 -8.16 1.38 -5.44
C ALA A 90 -9.43 2.25 -5.31
N ILE A 91 -10.32 1.91 -4.38
CA ILE A 91 -11.51 2.75 -4.06
C ILE A 91 -11.06 4.10 -3.49
N SER A 92 -10.03 4.13 -2.66
CA SER A 92 -9.47 5.37 -2.10
C SER A 92 -8.89 6.28 -3.20
N VAL A 93 -8.22 5.70 -4.19
CA VAL A 93 -7.75 6.42 -5.39
C VAL A 93 -8.92 7.04 -6.15
N ASN A 94 -9.99 6.28 -6.41
CA ASN A 94 -11.18 6.79 -7.07
C ASN A 94 -11.85 7.92 -6.27
N LYS A 95 -11.92 7.78 -4.94
CA LYS A 95 -12.44 8.82 -4.05
C LYS A 95 -11.63 10.10 -4.14
N ALA A 96 -10.29 10.00 -4.12
CA ALA A 96 -9.40 11.15 -4.27
C ALA A 96 -9.57 11.82 -5.65
N LEU A 97 -9.73 11.03 -6.73
CA LEU A 97 -10.03 11.53 -8.07
C LEU A 97 -11.36 12.31 -8.11
N TYR A 98 -12.41 11.76 -7.49
CA TYR A 98 -13.71 12.43 -7.44
C TYR A 98 -13.63 13.73 -6.66
N GLN A 99 -12.87 13.78 -5.57
CA GLN A 99 -12.64 15.01 -4.81
C GLN A 99 -11.88 16.06 -5.62
N ALA A 100 -10.85 15.64 -6.39
CA ALA A 100 -10.14 16.52 -7.30
C ALA A 100 -11.09 17.11 -8.38
N ASN A 101 -11.97 16.28 -8.95
CA ASN A 101 -12.96 16.71 -9.93
C ASN A 101 -14.02 17.65 -9.32
N ILE A 102 -14.44 17.43 -8.07
CA ILE A 102 -15.38 18.31 -7.36
C ILE A 102 -14.77 19.71 -7.23
N LEU A 103 -13.52 19.83 -6.77
CA LEU A 103 -12.85 21.13 -6.66
C LEU A 103 -12.48 21.74 -8.03
N GLY A 104 -12.23 20.90 -9.03
CA GLY A 104 -12.08 21.33 -10.42
C GLY A 104 -13.37 21.91 -11.02
N ALA A 105 -14.53 21.46 -10.55
CA ALA A 105 -15.83 22.00 -10.99
C ALA A 105 -16.07 23.45 -10.53
N ASP A 106 -15.39 23.93 -9.48
CA ASP A 106 -15.46 25.33 -9.06
C ASP A 106 -14.81 26.30 -10.07
N LEU A 107 -14.03 25.77 -11.01
CA LEU A 107 -13.41 26.56 -12.09
C LEU A 107 -14.34 26.84 -13.28
N VAL A 108 -15.55 26.26 -13.29
CA VAL A 108 -16.55 26.48 -14.32
C VAL A 108 -17.84 27.01 -13.72
N PRO A 109 -18.72 27.67 -14.52
CA PRO A 109 -20.00 28.14 -14.02
C PRO A 109 -20.85 27.06 -13.39
N SER A 110 -21.40 27.31 -12.20
CA SER A 110 -22.33 26.43 -11.51
C SER A 110 -23.78 26.82 -11.81
N PHE A 111 -24.66 25.83 -11.93
CA PHE A 111 -26.09 26.02 -12.15
C PHE A 111 -26.87 25.55 -10.93
N SER A 112 -27.88 26.27 -10.56
CA SER A 112 -28.79 25.92 -9.46
C SER A 112 -30.23 26.06 -9.91
N GLY A 113 -31.11 25.23 -9.39
CA GLY A 113 -32.55 25.30 -9.62
C GLY A 113 -33.29 25.12 -8.31
N SER A 114 -34.31 25.93 -8.05
CA SER A 114 -35.15 25.80 -6.87
C SER A 114 -36.62 26.09 -7.20
N LEU A 115 -37.50 25.32 -6.57
CA LEU A 115 -38.95 25.54 -6.54
C LEU A 115 -39.34 25.71 -5.07
N GLY A 116 -40.09 26.78 -4.79
CA GLY A 116 -40.51 27.12 -3.45
C GLY A 116 -42.04 27.32 -3.37
N ALA A 117 -42.60 26.86 -2.28
CA ALA A 117 -43.99 27.21 -1.91
C ALA A 117 -43.98 27.63 -0.43
N ASN A 118 -44.37 28.89 -0.19
CA ASN A 118 -44.48 29.45 1.14
C ASN A 118 -45.92 29.85 1.41
N ALA A 119 -46.45 29.44 2.58
CA ALA A 119 -47.71 29.90 3.11
C ALA A 119 -47.46 30.65 4.41
N SER A 120 -48.01 31.86 4.54
CA SER A 120 -47.88 32.68 5.74
C SER A 120 -49.25 33.13 6.22
N LYS A 121 -49.41 33.23 7.55
CA LYS A 121 -50.59 33.81 8.20
C LYS A 121 -50.13 34.83 9.20
N ASN A 122 -50.60 36.05 9.06
CA ASN A 122 -50.41 37.08 10.05
C ASN A 122 -51.34 36.83 11.21
N LEU A 123 -50.84 36.45 12.37
CA LEU A 123 -51.65 36.10 13.55
C LEU A 123 -52.35 37.30 14.17
N LYS A 124 -51.89 38.53 13.87
CA LYS A 124 -52.48 39.75 14.41
C LYS A 124 -53.58 40.31 13.53
N THR A 125 -53.48 40.22 12.23
CA THR A 125 -54.46 40.70 11.26
C THR A 125 -55.32 39.61 10.63
N GLY A 126 -54.93 38.31 10.80
CA GLY A 126 -55.61 37.19 10.20
C GLY A 126 -55.37 37.00 8.70
N SER A 127 -54.60 37.88 8.07
CA SER A 127 -54.35 37.82 6.63
C SER A 127 -53.47 36.60 6.26
N HIS A 128 -53.79 35.95 5.12
CA HIS A 128 -53.08 34.82 4.57
C HIS A 128 -52.36 35.25 3.31
N GLY A 129 -51.13 34.77 3.12
CA GLY A 129 -50.36 34.93 1.89
C GLY A 129 -49.74 33.61 1.45
N ASN A 130 -49.91 33.26 0.18
CA ASN A 130 -49.23 32.16 -0.46
C ASN A 130 -48.27 32.70 -1.49
N THR A 131 -47.06 32.11 -1.59
CA THR A 131 -46.08 32.47 -2.63
C THR A 131 -45.52 31.20 -3.22
N PHE A 132 -45.68 31.09 -4.51
CA PHE A 132 -45.06 30.01 -5.32
C PHE A 132 -43.95 30.64 -6.13
N SER A 133 -42.73 30.11 -6.04
CA SER A 133 -41.55 30.66 -6.73
C SER A 133 -40.78 29.55 -7.48
N SER A 134 -40.16 29.92 -8.54
CA SER A 134 -39.19 29.11 -9.28
C SER A 134 -37.99 29.97 -9.61
N GLN A 135 -36.80 29.43 -9.42
CA GLN A 135 -35.57 30.14 -9.76
C GLN A 135 -34.58 29.17 -10.41
N LEU A 136 -34.02 29.60 -11.53
CA LEU A 136 -32.80 29.05 -12.13
C LEU A 136 -31.68 30.04 -11.97
N GLY A 137 -30.56 29.63 -11.44
CA GLY A 137 -29.40 30.46 -11.18
C GLY A 137 -28.15 29.94 -11.87
N LEU A 138 -27.31 30.85 -12.31
CA LEU A 138 -25.93 30.59 -12.74
C LEU A 138 -25.03 31.44 -11.86
N SER A 139 -23.95 30.84 -11.38
CA SER A 139 -22.93 31.52 -10.59
C SER A 139 -21.55 31.11 -11.08
N TYR A 140 -20.65 32.09 -11.21
CA TYR A 140 -19.28 31.87 -11.62
C TYR A 140 -18.33 32.83 -10.89
N GLU A 141 -17.43 32.27 -10.06
CA GLU A 141 -16.34 33.03 -9.45
C GLU A 141 -15.16 33.11 -10.44
N LEU A 142 -14.73 34.34 -10.75
CA LEU A 142 -13.58 34.57 -11.61
C LEU A 142 -12.29 34.29 -10.87
N ASP A 143 -11.52 33.26 -11.32
CA ASP A 143 -10.26 32.88 -10.68
C ASP A 143 -9.07 33.77 -11.09
N LEU A 144 -9.23 35.11 -10.93
CA LEU A 144 -8.26 36.11 -11.35
C LEU A 144 -6.90 35.95 -10.66
N TRP A 145 -6.91 35.48 -9.43
CA TRP A 145 -5.73 35.31 -8.59
C TRP A 145 -5.26 33.87 -8.53
N ARG A 146 -5.91 32.94 -9.27
CA ARG A 146 -5.64 31.54 -9.27
C ARG A 146 -5.80 30.86 -7.87
N LYS A 147 -6.73 31.36 -7.05
CA LYS A 147 -7.07 30.75 -5.75
C LYS A 147 -7.76 29.43 -5.95
N LEU A 148 -8.79 29.38 -6.78
CA LEU A 148 -9.54 28.16 -7.08
C LEU A 148 -8.66 27.14 -7.80
N SER A 149 -7.87 27.58 -8.79
CA SER A 149 -6.89 26.74 -9.46
C SER A 149 -5.90 26.12 -8.47
N ALA A 150 -5.35 26.88 -7.54
CA ALA A 150 -4.42 26.36 -6.54
C ALA A 150 -5.08 25.35 -5.58
N THR A 151 -6.36 25.56 -5.22
CA THR A 151 -7.13 24.62 -4.41
C THR A 151 -7.37 23.30 -5.17
N ALA A 152 -7.75 23.38 -6.43
CA ALA A 152 -7.91 22.21 -7.29
C ALA A 152 -6.58 21.47 -7.51
N ASP A 153 -5.49 22.21 -7.79
CA ASP A 153 -4.14 21.66 -7.95
C ASP A 153 -3.68 20.90 -6.69
N ALA A 154 -3.96 21.44 -5.49
CA ALA A 154 -3.66 20.74 -4.24
C ALA A 154 -4.34 19.36 -4.16
N GLN A 155 -5.60 19.29 -4.59
CA GLN A 155 -6.35 18.02 -4.57
C GLN A 155 -5.89 17.05 -5.67
N VAL A 156 -5.42 17.54 -6.81
CA VAL A 156 -4.80 16.69 -7.85
C VAL A 156 -3.50 16.08 -7.31
N TRP A 157 -2.68 16.83 -6.57
CA TRP A 157 -1.49 16.27 -5.93
C TRP A 157 -1.84 15.23 -4.85
N GLU A 158 -2.90 15.42 -4.07
CA GLU A 158 -3.37 14.41 -3.10
C GLU A 158 -3.89 13.15 -3.81
N TYR A 159 -4.56 13.30 -4.96
CA TYR A 159 -4.92 12.15 -5.81
C TYR A 159 -3.67 11.37 -6.26
N GLN A 160 -2.62 12.07 -6.72
CA GLN A 160 -1.36 11.42 -7.10
C GLN A 160 -0.71 10.72 -5.90
N ALA A 161 -0.70 11.34 -4.72
CA ALA A 161 -0.18 10.73 -3.50
C ALA A 161 -0.95 9.45 -3.13
N THR A 162 -2.28 9.48 -3.21
CA THR A 162 -3.14 8.31 -2.92
C THR A 162 -2.91 7.18 -3.92
N HIS A 163 -2.60 7.50 -5.18
CA HIS A 163 -2.22 6.51 -6.19
C HIS A 163 -0.89 5.81 -5.82
N GLU A 164 0.08 6.54 -5.32
CA GLU A 164 1.34 5.97 -4.82
C GLU A 164 1.13 5.15 -3.54
N ASP A 165 0.20 5.54 -2.65
CA ASP A 165 -0.17 4.72 -1.48
C ASP A 165 -0.73 3.35 -1.91
N MET A 166 -1.53 3.30 -2.98
CA MET A 166 -1.99 2.03 -3.54
C MET A 166 -0.82 1.20 -4.08
N ALA A 167 0.15 1.82 -4.76
CA ALA A 167 1.35 1.13 -5.23
C ALA A 167 2.19 0.59 -4.05
N ASN A 168 2.29 1.32 -2.94
CA ASN A 168 2.97 0.88 -1.72
C ASN A 168 2.22 -0.28 -1.02
N THR A 169 0.89 -0.24 -1.03
CA THR A 169 0.05 -1.35 -0.54
C THR A 169 0.31 -2.62 -1.36
N ARG A 170 0.34 -2.50 -2.69
CA ARG A 170 0.69 -3.61 -3.60
C ARG A 170 2.09 -4.15 -3.32
N LEU A 171 3.08 -3.29 -3.17
CA LEU A 171 4.46 -3.66 -2.85
C LEU A 171 4.56 -4.47 -1.55
N THR A 172 3.88 -4.00 -0.51
CA THR A 172 3.84 -4.66 0.80
C THR A 172 3.13 -6.01 0.74
N LEU A 173 2.03 -6.08 0.01
CA LEU A 173 1.26 -7.30 -0.17
C LEU A 173 2.09 -8.39 -0.87
N ILE A 174 2.79 -8.05 -1.96
CA ILE A 174 3.69 -8.94 -2.69
C ILE A 174 4.77 -9.49 -1.76
N ASN A 175 5.41 -8.62 -0.97
CA ASN A 175 6.42 -9.03 0.00
C ASN A 175 5.86 -10.04 1.02
N ASN A 176 4.66 -9.77 1.55
CA ASN A 176 4.04 -10.63 2.56
C ASN A 176 3.64 -12.01 2.00
N VAL A 177 3.18 -12.06 0.76
CA VAL A 177 2.85 -13.33 0.09
C VAL A 177 4.11 -14.15 -0.19
N ALA A 178 5.19 -13.51 -0.66
CA ALA A 178 6.47 -14.18 -0.87
C ALA A 178 7.03 -14.74 0.46
N ASP A 179 7.00 -13.94 1.54
CA ASP A 179 7.47 -14.38 2.86
C ASP A 179 6.62 -15.54 3.40
N ALA A 180 5.29 -15.48 3.27
CA ALA A 180 4.41 -16.59 3.65
C ALA A 180 4.70 -17.87 2.85
N TYR A 181 4.94 -17.76 1.54
CA TYR A 181 5.36 -18.89 0.71
C TYR A 181 6.68 -19.51 1.21
N PHE A 182 7.72 -18.67 1.42
CA PHE A 182 9.02 -19.16 1.89
C PHE A 182 8.94 -19.80 3.28
N ASN A 183 8.13 -19.23 4.16
CA ASN A 183 7.93 -19.77 5.52
C ASN A 183 7.22 -21.12 5.49
N ILE A 184 6.15 -21.27 4.70
CA ILE A 184 5.46 -22.54 4.52
C ILE A 184 6.41 -23.60 3.90
N ALA A 185 7.20 -23.20 2.90
CA ALA A 185 8.21 -24.08 2.29
C ALA A 185 9.25 -24.55 3.32
N TYR A 186 9.75 -23.66 4.14
CA TYR A 186 10.64 -23.98 5.26
C TYR A 186 9.98 -24.96 6.23
N LEU A 187 8.75 -24.71 6.64
CA LEU A 187 8.04 -25.58 7.62
C LEU A 187 7.76 -26.96 7.05
N ASN A 188 7.46 -27.09 5.75
CA ASN A 188 7.32 -28.39 5.11
C ASN A 188 8.62 -29.20 5.19
N GLU A 189 9.76 -28.61 4.82
CA GLU A 189 11.06 -29.29 4.88
C GLU A 189 11.48 -29.57 6.32
N ALA A 190 11.21 -28.66 7.27
CA ALA A 190 11.47 -28.88 8.69
C ALA A 190 10.62 -30.03 9.28
N ILE A 191 9.37 -30.16 8.87
CA ILE A 191 8.49 -31.28 9.27
C ILE A 191 9.00 -32.60 8.70
N GLU A 192 9.44 -32.64 7.43
CA GLU A 192 10.04 -33.85 6.85
C GLU A 192 11.31 -34.28 7.63
N LEU A 193 12.15 -33.30 8.01
CA LEU A 193 13.32 -33.55 8.83
C LEU A 193 12.94 -34.07 10.23
N ALA A 194 11.96 -33.44 10.87
CA ALA A 194 11.47 -33.86 12.20
C ALA A 194 10.85 -35.26 12.19
N GLN A 195 10.13 -35.64 11.13
CA GLN A 195 9.60 -37.00 10.95
C GLN A 195 10.70 -38.06 10.81
N LYS A 196 11.78 -37.73 10.09
CA LYS A 196 12.96 -38.61 10.00
C LYS A 196 13.62 -38.73 11.36
N SER A 197 13.80 -37.66 12.09
CA SER A 197 14.31 -37.63 13.45
C SER A 197 13.46 -38.50 14.40
N LEU A 198 12.14 -38.31 14.36
CA LEU A 198 11.20 -39.07 15.18
C LEU A 198 11.34 -40.60 14.97
N LYS A 199 11.38 -41.03 13.71
CA LYS A 199 11.60 -42.48 13.38
C LYS A 199 12.89 -43.00 13.97
N GLN A 200 13.96 -42.25 13.95
CA GLN A 200 15.25 -42.62 14.50
C GLN A 200 15.20 -42.72 16.05
N TYR A 201 14.55 -41.77 16.74
CA TYR A 201 14.36 -41.86 18.19
C TYR A 201 13.42 -42.99 18.60
N GLN A 202 12.41 -43.35 17.81
CA GLN A 202 11.56 -44.51 18.03
C GLN A 202 12.39 -45.80 18.01
N GLU A 203 13.28 -45.94 17.03
CA GLU A 203 14.16 -47.12 16.92
C GLU A 203 15.19 -47.19 18.06
N ILE A 204 15.79 -46.04 18.44
CA ILE A 204 16.70 -45.97 19.59
C ILE A 204 15.96 -46.38 20.88
N ASN A 205 14.75 -45.86 21.11
CA ASN A 205 13.94 -46.21 22.27
C ASN A 205 13.60 -47.74 22.28
N ARG A 206 13.27 -48.31 21.12
CA ARG A 206 13.04 -49.76 20.97
C ARG A 206 14.28 -50.59 21.35
N ILE A 207 15.45 -50.18 20.86
CA ILE A 207 16.74 -50.86 21.15
C ILE A 207 17.11 -50.74 22.62
N ALA A 208 16.99 -49.54 23.22
CA ALA A 208 17.29 -49.30 24.63
C ALA A 208 16.42 -50.16 25.55
N ASN A 209 15.11 -50.23 25.29
CA ASN A 209 14.17 -51.05 26.03
C ASN A 209 14.50 -52.57 25.87
N ALA A 210 14.89 -53.01 24.69
CA ALA A 210 15.30 -54.42 24.46
C ALA A 210 16.58 -54.73 25.25
N LYS A 211 17.62 -53.92 25.19
CA LYS A 211 18.87 -54.12 25.95
C LYS A 211 18.60 -54.17 27.44
N PHE A 212 17.75 -53.33 28.00
CA PHE A 212 17.35 -53.34 29.42
C PHE A 212 16.66 -54.62 29.80
N ARG A 213 15.67 -55.07 29.01
CA ARG A 213 14.96 -56.37 29.25
C ARG A 213 15.87 -57.57 29.25
N TYR A 214 16.93 -57.56 28.45
CA TYR A 214 17.93 -58.65 28.39
C TYR A 214 19.10 -58.45 29.38
N GLY A 215 19.00 -57.48 30.34
CA GLY A 215 20.03 -57.22 31.33
C GLY A 215 21.35 -56.68 30.77
N ARG A 216 21.32 -56.13 29.56
CA ARG A 216 22.49 -55.55 28.87
C ARG A 216 22.61 -54.05 28.96
N ALA A 217 21.72 -53.38 29.69
CA ALA A 217 21.70 -51.99 30.01
C ALA A 217 21.02 -51.75 31.34
N ASP A 218 21.35 -50.61 32.00
CA ASP A 218 20.67 -50.16 33.19
C ASP A 218 19.36 -49.38 32.83
N SER A 219 18.59 -48.98 33.86
CA SER A 219 17.32 -48.28 33.72
C SER A 219 17.44 -46.85 33.21
N SER A 220 18.65 -46.29 33.18
CA SER A 220 18.87 -44.90 32.68
C SER A 220 18.73 -44.82 31.15
N GLN A 221 19.18 -45.84 30.44
CA GLN A 221 19.15 -45.86 28.97
C GLN A 221 17.72 -45.81 28.38
N PRO A 222 16.75 -46.65 28.79
CA PRO A 222 15.36 -46.50 28.36
C PRO A 222 14.75 -45.15 28.71
N THR A 223 15.08 -44.63 29.90
CA THR A 223 14.58 -43.32 30.34
C THR A 223 15.08 -42.19 29.44
N GLN A 224 16.38 -42.13 29.15
CA GLN A 224 17.00 -41.15 28.27
C GLN A 224 16.44 -41.23 26.82
N ALA A 225 16.31 -42.49 26.31
CA ALA A 225 15.74 -42.73 24.98
C ALA A 225 14.28 -42.26 24.90
N LYS A 226 13.47 -42.48 25.95
CA LYS A 226 12.07 -42.03 26.01
C LYS A 226 11.96 -40.52 26.11
N GLN A 227 12.84 -39.84 26.90
CA GLN A 227 12.89 -38.38 26.97
C GLN A 227 13.20 -37.78 25.60
N SER A 228 14.19 -38.30 24.88
CA SER A 228 14.54 -37.82 23.53
C SER A 228 13.39 -38.04 22.53
N LEU A 229 12.71 -39.20 22.61
CA LEU A 229 11.54 -39.49 21.78
C LEU A 229 10.40 -38.48 22.02
N LEU A 230 10.03 -38.22 23.27
CA LEU A 230 8.99 -37.26 23.63
C LEU A 230 9.36 -35.84 23.20
N SER A 231 10.63 -35.46 23.30
CA SER A 231 11.12 -34.16 22.81
C SER A 231 10.96 -34.04 21.29
N ALA A 232 11.26 -35.09 20.53
CA ALA A 232 11.09 -35.10 19.08
C ALA A 232 9.60 -35.07 18.67
N GLU A 233 8.71 -35.78 19.40
CA GLU A 233 7.26 -35.72 19.21
C GLU A 233 6.73 -34.28 19.41
N ASN A 234 7.12 -33.61 20.51
CA ASN A 234 6.72 -32.25 20.79
C ASN A 234 7.25 -31.24 19.75
N SER A 235 8.47 -31.44 19.28
CA SER A 235 9.05 -30.60 18.21
C SER A 235 8.26 -30.73 16.91
N LEU A 236 7.87 -31.95 16.52
CA LEU A 236 7.04 -32.18 15.35
C LEU A 236 5.66 -31.52 15.48
N LEU A 237 4.98 -31.67 16.62
CA LEU A 237 3.69 -31.02 16.89
C LEU A 237 3.79 -29.47 16.80
N SER A 238 4.86 -28.90 17.33
CA SER A 238 5.10 -27.45 17.25
C SER A 238 5.25 -26.98 15.80
N LEU A 239 6.03 -27.72 14.99
CA LEU A 239 6.20 -27.38 13.56
C LEU A 239 4.89 -27.50 12.78
N GLN A 240 4.08 -28.53 13.05
CA GLN A 240 2.77 -28.71 12.42
C GLN A 240 1.82 -27.56 12.76
N ASN A 241 1.75 -27.15 14.04
CA ASN A 241 0.94 -26.01 14.46
C ASN A 241 1.39 -24.71 13.80
N ASN A 242 2.71 -24.49 13.68
CA ASN A 242 3.26 -23.33 12.98
C ASN A 242 2.89 -23.34 11.48
N LEU A 243 2.95 -24.53 10.84
CA LEU A 243 2.55 -24.68 9.44
C LEU A 243 1.07 -24.30 9.22
N ASP A 244 0.19 -24.82 10.09
CA ASP A 244 -1.23 -24.51 9.98
C ASP A 244 -1.52 -23.02 10.21
N THR A 245 -0.81 -22.38 11.15
CA THR A 245 -0.86 -20.93 11.38
C THR A 245 -0.42 -20.17 10.12
N GLN A 246 0.70 -20.54 9.49
CA GLN A 246 1.20 -19.87 8.30
C GLN A 246 0.29 -20.10 7.07
N LYS A 247 -0.30 -21.25 6.93
CA LYS A 247 -1.33 -21.50 5.90
C LYS A 247 -2.53 -20.55 6.10
N GLN A 248 -2.93 -20.29 7.35
CA GLN A 248 -4.02 -19.36 7.64
C GLN A 248 -3.63 -17.90 7.34
N VAL A 249 -2.37 -17.51 7.62
CA VAL A 249 -1.84 -16.19 7.22
C VAL A 249 -1.92 -16.02 5.70
N LEU A 250 -1.46 -17.04 4.95
CA LEU A 250 -1.54 -17.01 3.48
C LEU A 250 -2.99 -16.93 2.98
N ARG A 251 -3.93 -17.70 3.58
CA ARG A 251 -5.37 -17.60 3.25
C ARG A 251 -5.92 -16.19 3.43
N ASN A 252 -5.55 -15.54 4.52
CA ASN A 252 -5.97 -14.15 4.79
C ASN A 252 -5.42 -13.19 3.74
N LEU A 253 -4.16 -13.33 3.32
CA LEU A 253 -3.57 -12.51 2.26
C LEU A 253 -4.27 -12.71 0.91
N LEU A 254 -4.69 -13.96 0.62
CA LEU A 254 -5.46 -14.33 -0.57
C LEU A 254 -6.95 -13.98 -0.47
N ASN A 255 -7.42 -13.52 0.69
CA ASN A 255 -8.85 -13.29 1.00
C ASN A 255 -9.72 -14.53 0.76
N LEU A 256 -9.24 -15.71 1.18
CA LEU A 256 -9.93 -17.00 1.01
C LEU A 256 -10.63 -17.44 2.30
N ARG A 257 -11.86 -17.95 2.15
CA ARG A 257 -12.57 -18.65 3.21
C ARG A 257 -11.95 -20.04 3.48
N PRO A 258 -12.17 -20.65 4.65
CA PRO A 258 -11.59 -21.96 4.98
C PRO A 258 -11.86 -23.08 3.97
N SER A 259 -13.01 -23.02 3.27
CA SER A 259 -13.44 -24.02 2.27
C SER A 259 -12.96 -23.74 0.84
N GLU A 260 -12.38 -22.58 0.57
CA GLU A 260 -11.94 -22.19 -0.79
C GLU A 260 -10.54 -22.71 -1.08
N ASN A 261 -10.25 -23.01 -2.34
CA ASN A 261 -8.95 -23.53 -2.77
C ASN A 261 -7.95 -22.39 -3.04
N MET A 262 -6.70 -22.62 -2.67
CA MET A 262 -5.58 -21.77 -3.09
C MET A 262 -5.18 -22.13 -4.53
N ALA A 263 -4.64 -21.16 -5.26
CA ALA A 263 -4.11 -21.36 -6.61
C ALA A 263 -2.94 -22.36 -6.67
N ALA A 264 -2.26 -22.58 -5.54
CA ALA A 264 -1.21 -23.59 -5.40
C ALA A 264 -1.37 -24.36 -4.08
N ASP A 265 -1.02 -25.66 -4.07
CA ASP A 265 -1.10 -26.49 -2.88
C ASP A 265 0.05 -26.20 -1.91
N PRO A 266 -0.23 -25.66 -0.70
CA PRO A 266 0.80 -25.36 0.28
C PRO A 266 1.66 -26.56 0.71
N ALA A 267 1.15 -27.79 0.60
CA ALA A 267 1.90 -29.00 0.95
C ALA A 267 3.08 -29.27 0.00
N GLN A 268 3.04 -28.69 -1.19
CA GLN A 268 4.07 -28.87 -2.23
C GLN A 268 5.12 -27.77 -2.23
N PHE A 269 5.00 -26.73 -1.37
CA PHE A 269 5.98 -25.65 -1.36
C PHE A 269 7.33 -26.14 -0.85
N ARG A 270 8.38 -25.73 -1.55
CA ARG A 270 9.79 -26.01 -1.23
C ARG A 270 10.58 -24.71 -1.22
N LEU A 271 11.64 -24.67 -0.40
CA LEU A 271 12.56 -23.54 -0.36
C LEU A 271 13.20 -23.33 -1.73
N LEU A 272 13.06 -22.13 -2.22
CA LEU A 272 13.65 -21.70 -3.48
C LEU A 272 15.14 -21.36 -3.29
N PRO A 273 15.96 -21.41 -4.35
CA PRO A 273 17.34 -20.95 -4.25
C PRO A 273 17.42 -19.44 -4.08
N VAL A 274 18.29 -18.96 -3.19
CA VAL A 274 18.65 -17.54 -3.09
C VAL A 274 19.28 -17.11 -4.41
N LYS A 275 18.79 -16.01 -5.00
CA LYS A 275 19.24 -15.52 -6.32
C LYS A 275 20.37 -14.50 -6.23
N GLY A 276 20.51 -13.87 -5.07
CA GLY A 276 21.51 -12.85 -4.80
C GLY A 276 20.98 -11.43 -5.06
N VAL A 277 21.26 -10.55 -4.12
CA VAL A 277 21.05 -9.11 -4.28
C VAL A 277 22.34 -8.50 -4.81
N ASN A 278 22.22 -7.64 -5.82
CA ASN A 278 23.36 -6.82 -6.24
C ASN A 278 23.58 -5.69 -5.22
N LEU A 279 24.58 -5.85 -4.35
CA LEU A 279 24.93 -4.89 -3.30
C LEU A 279 25.72 -3.68 -3.84
N ASP A 280 26.13 -3.68 -5.12
CA ASP A 280 26.77 -2.54 -5.77
C ASP A 280 25.76 -1.46 -6.19
N VAL A 281 24.48 -1.75 -6.13
CA VAL A 281 23.42 -0.75 -6.35
C VAL A 281 23.39 0.20 -5.15
N PRO A 282 23.61 1.52 -5.36
CA PRO A 282 23.65 2.48 -4.27
C PRO A 282 22.31 2.56 -3.53
N ILE A 283 22.33 2.71 -2.22
CA ILE A 283 21.10 2.91 -1.41
C ILE A 283 20.36 4.21 -1.77
N THR A 284 20.99 5.11 -2.52
CA THR A 284 20.38 6.35 -3.01
C THR A 284 19.40 6.14 -4.16
N VAL A 285 19.30 4.92 -4.73
CA VAL A 285 18.37 4.57 -5.82
C VAL A 285 16.97 4.33 -5.27
N LEU A 286 16.36 5.36 -4.68
CA LEU A 286 15.05 5.26 -4.02
C LEU A 286 13.93 6.07 -4.71
N ALA A 287 14.23 6.74 -5.83
CA ALA A 287 13.26 7.61 -6.51
C ALA A 287 11.99 6.88 -6.97
N ASN A 288 12.04 5.55 -7.11
CA ASN A 288 10.90 4.73 -7.50
C ASN A 288 10.09 4.21 -6.30
N ARG A 289 10.48 4.53 -5.07
CA ARG A 289 9.71 4.11 -3.89
C ARG A 289 8.37 4.85 -3.82
N PRO A 290 7.25 4.12 -3.80
CA PRO A 290 5.92 4.73 -3.79
C PRO A 290 5.66 5.57 -2.54
N ASP A 291 6.12 5.15 -1.36
CA ASP A 291 5.95 5.88 -0.10
C ASP A 291 6.67 7.25 -0.11
N LEU A 292 7.86 7.32 -0.72
CA LEU A 292 8.59 8.58 -0.89
C LEU A 292 7.91 9.50 -1.89
N ARG A 293 7.41 8.96 -3.00
CA ARG A 293 6.65 9.73 -4.00
C ARG A 293 5.34 10.23 -3.45
N ALA A 294 4.64 9.42 -2.65
CA ALA A 294 3.43 9.87 -1.94
C ALA A 294 3.73 11.04 -1.00
N ALA A 295 4.82 10.97 -0.23
CA ALA A 295 5.24 12.05 0.67
C ALA A 295 5.63 13.32 -0.11
N GLU A 296 6.34 13.19 -1.23
CA GLU A 296 6.66 14.30 -2.15
C GLU A 296 5.39 14.96 -2.69
N TYR A 297 4.43 14.17 -3.19
CA TYR A 297 3.17 14.72 -3.74
C TYR A 297 2.32 15.41 -2.67
N ARG A 298 2.30 14.90 -1.42
CA ARG A 298 1.65 15.60 -0.30
C ARG A 298 2.34 16.90 0.08
N LEU A 299 3.66 16.98 -0.05
CA LEU A 299 4.39 18.24 0.12
C LEU A 299 4.01 19.23 -0.98
N GLN A 300 3.88 18.79 -2.25
CA GLN A 300 3.39 19.63 -3.34
C GLN A 300 1.93 20.08 -3.10
N ALA A 301 1.06 19.19 -2.63
CA ALA A 301 -0.32 19.52 -2.27
C ALA A 301 -0.39 20.61 -1.19
N SER A 302 0.41 20.46 -0.14
CA SER A 302 0.52 21.44 0.96
C SER A 302 1.02 22.81 0.47
N GLN A 303 2.00 22.82 -0.44
CA GLN A 303 2.46 24.07 -1.08
C GLN A 303 1.34 24.76 -1.88
N GLN A 304 0.52 23.99 -2.62
CA GLN A 304 -0.59 24.57 -3.37
C GLN A 304 -1.71 25.08 -2.43
N SER A 305 -1.98 24.38 -1.33
CA SER A 305 -2.89 24.83 -0.28
C SER A 305 -2.40 26.14 0.36
N PHE A 306 -1.11 26.27 0.62
CA PHE A 306 -0.49 27.49 1.10
C PHE A 306 -0.64 28.65 0.09
N ASN A 307 -0.41 28.38 -1.20
CA ASN A 307 -0.60 29.35 -2.26
C ASN A 307 -2.06 29.81 -2.37
N ALA A 308 -3.02 28.87 -2.27
CA ALA A 308 -4.45 29.17 -2.29
C ALA A 308 -4.85 30.10 -1.12
N GLN A 309 -4.36 29.78 0.09
CA GLN A 309 -4.62 30.61 1.28
C GLN A 309 -4.02 32.03 1.14
N LYS A 310 -2.80 32.16 0.64
CA LYS A 310 -2.20 33.50 0.38
C LYS A 310 -3.01 34.30 -0.63
N ARG A 311 -3.53 33.65 -1.66
CA ARG A 311 -4.36 34.24 -2.69
C ARG A 311 -5.79 34.58 -2.21
N SER A 312 -6.26 33.92 -1.14
CA SER A 312 -7.56 34.18 -0.54
C SER A 312 -7.69 35.57 0.12
N TRP A 313 -6.58 36.29 0.30
CA TRP A 313 -6.60 37.68 0.76
C TRP A 313 -7.11 38.66 -0.30
N TYR A 314 -7.00 38.31 -1.59
CA TYR A 314 -7.43 39.19 -2.67
C TYR A 314 -8.95 39.17 -2.84
N PRO A 315 -9.54 40.31 -3.34
CA PRO A 315 -10.96 40.34 -3.64
C PRO A 315 -11.39 39.23 -4.59
N SER A 316 -12.51 38.58 -4.32
CA SER A 316 -13.13 37.68 -5.28
C SER A 316 -14.30 38.33 -6.00
N ILE A 317 -14.47 38.02 -7.29
CA ILE A 317 -15.54 38.55 -8.13
C ILE A 317 -16.39 37.38 -8.58
N THR A 318 -17.67 37.39 -8.20
CA THR A 318 -18.65 36.39 -8.62
C THR A 318 -19.67 37.02 -9.55
N LEU A 319 -19.79 36.43 -10.75
CA LEU A 319 -20.82 36.78 -11.71
C LEU A 319 -22.02 35.87 -11.54
N GLY A 320 -23.22 36.43 -11.49
CA GLY A 320 -24.46 35.69 -11.37
C GLY A 320 -25.44 36.08 -12.48
N ALA A 321 -26.23 35.09 -12.92
CA ALA A 321 -27.44 35.33 -13.70
C ALA A 321 -28.57 34.48 -13.10
N SER A 322 -29.77 35.03 -13.06
CA SER A 322 -30.93 34.30 -12.54
C SER A 322 -32.16 34.54 -13.39
N LEU A 323 -32.89 33.46 -13.62
CA LEU A 323 -34.25 33.52 -14.15
C LEU A 323 -35.19 33.10 -13.03
N SER A 324 -36.03 34.02 -12.55
CA SER A 324 -36.94 33.73 -11.45
C SER A 324 -38.38 34.10 -11.81
N THR A 325 -39.29 33.39 -11.19
CA THR A 325 -40.72 33.68 -11.29
C THR A 325 -41.34 33.55 -9.90
N SER A 326 -42.38 34.39 -9.62
CA SER A 326 -43.12 34.32 -8.38
C SER A 326 -44.57 34.69 -8.58
N SER A 327 -45.51 34.01 -7.88
CA SER A 327 -46.93 34.27 -7.95
C SER A 327 -47.61 33.84 -6.66
N ASP A 328 -48.80 34.39 -6.42
CA ASP A 328 -49.71 33.96 -5.32
C ASP A 328 -50.46 32.65 -5.61
N LYS A 329 -50.45 32.18 -6.86
CA LYS A 329 -51.10 30.96 -7.32
C LYS A 329 -50.14 30.05 -8.10
N ALA A 330 -50.19 28.75 -7.81
CA ALA A 330 -49.35 27.74 -8.47
C ALA A 330 -49.51 27.76 -10.01
N LYS A 331 -50.71 27.96 -10.53
CA LYS A 331 -50.96 27.99 -12.00
C LYS A 331 -50.32 29.18 -12.71
N SER A 332 -50.10 30.31 -12.02
CA SER A 332 -49.54 31.54 -12.60
C SER A 332 -48.05 31.73 -12.29
N THR A 333 -47.39 30.77 -11.63
CA THR A 333 -45.99 30.88 -11.21
C THR A 333 -45.06 31.17 -12.38
N PHE A 334 -45.32 30.64 -13.57
CA PHE A 334 -44.46 30.81 -14.74
C PHE A 334 -44.89 31.94 -15.71
N ASN A 335 -45.90 32.72 -15.35
CA ASN A 335 -46.47 33.72 -16.28
C ASN A 335 -45.61 34.97 -16.40
N ILE A 336 -44.82 35.31 -15.39
CA ILE A 336 -44.00 36.52 -15.35
C ILE A 336 -42.55 36.15 -15.00
N PRO A 337 -41.73 35.74 -15.99
CA PRO A 337 -40.33 35.47 -15.74
C PRO A 337 -39.54 36.80 -15.61
N MET A 338 -38.66 36.84 -14.62
CA MET A 338 -37.72 37.93 -14.41
C MET A 338 -36.30 37.43 -14.64
N LEU A 339 -35.59 38.11 -15.56
CA LEU A 339 -34.16 37.86 -15.79
C LEU A 339 -33.35 38.91 -15.01
N GLY A 340 -32.47 38.43 -14.13
CA GLY A 340 -31.55 39.26 -13.33
C GLY A 340 -30.10 38.92 -13.63
N GLY A 341 -29.23 39.92 -13.57
CA GLY A 341 -27.78 39.74 -13.60
C GLY A 341 -27.17 40.37 -12.34
N SER A 342 -26.11 39.78 -11.80
CA SER A 342 -25.40 40.32 -10.65
C SER A 342 -23.89 40.19 -10.82
N ALA A 343 -23.15 41.14 -10.27
CA ALA A 343 -21.71 41.04 -10.07
C ALA A 343 -21.43 41.37 -8.60
N THR A 344 -20.90 40.44 -7.86
CA THR A 344 -20.62 40.58 -6.42
C THR A 344 -19.11 40.59 -6.21
N ILE A 345 -18.60 41.61 -5.50
CA ILE A 345 -17.21 41.68 -5.10
C ILE A 345 -17.15 41.41 -3.59
N ASN A 346 -16.46 40.34 -3.22
CA ASN A 346 -16.20 40.06 -1.82
C ASN A 346 -14.78 40.53 -1.44
N LEU A 347 -14.64 41.09 -0.25
CA LEU A 347 -13.40 41.70 0.25
C LEU A 347 -12.90 40.97 1.51
N PRO A 348 -12.24 39.78 1.36
CA PRO A 348 -11.86 38.93 2.48
C PRO A 348 -10.88 39.59 3.46
N PHE A 349 -10.03 40.51 2.98
CA PHE A 349 -9.03 41.18 3.79
C PHE A 349 -9.65 42.06 4.90
N LEU A 350 -10.93 42.42 4.81
CA LEU A 350 -11.64 43.14 5.89
C LEU A 350 -11.79 42.23 7.14
N ASN A 351 -11.79 40.93 6.98
CA ASN A 351 -11.74 39.96 8.08
C ASN A 351 -10.30 39.51 8.38
N TRP A 352 -9.37 40.45 8.44
CA TRP A 352 -7.95 40.23 8.56
C TRP A 352 -7.54 39.38 9.78
N GLN A 353 -8.29 39.46 10.89
CA GLN A 353 -8.00 38.65 12.08
C GLN A 353 -8.15 37.18 11.80
N THR A 354 -9.27 36.75 11.20
CA THR A 354 -9.48 35.35 10.80
C THR A 354 -8.48 34.91 9.73
N MET A 355 -8.22 35.77 8.74
CA MET A 355 -7.28 35.48 7.66
C MET A 355 -5.86 35.24 8.16
N LYS A 356 -5.39 36.08 9.12
CA LYS A 356 -4.09 35.90 9.77
C LYS A 356 -3.93 34.53 10.44
N TRP A 357 -4.96 34.05 11.13
CA TRP A 357 -4.88 32.76 11.79
C TRP A 357 -4.97 31.59 10.80
N LYS A 358 -5.78 31.70 9.74
CA LYS A 358 -5.79 30.74 8.63
C LYS A 358 -4.41 30.63 7.97
N ASP A 359 -3.74 31.75 7.73
CA ASP A 359 -2.36 31.76 7.22
C ASP A 359 -1.40 30.98 8.11
N LYS A 360 -1.49 31.17 9.44
CA LYS A 360 -0.65 30.46 10.40
C LYS A 360 -0.94 28.97 10.43
N THR A 361 -2.22 28.59 10.31
CA THR A 361 -2.61 27.17 10.23
C THR A 361 -1.98 26.51 9.02
N VAL A 362 -2.17 27.09 7.83
CA VAL A 362 -1.65 26.48 6.58
C VAL A 362 -0.12 26.51 6.51
N GLN A 363 0.52 27.53 7.12
CA GLN A 363 1.98 27.53 7.27
C GLN A 363 2.45 26.35 8.14
N ALA A 364 1.80 26.10 9.26
CA ALA A 364 2.13 24.98 10.14
C ALA A 364 1.88 23.61 9.46
N GLU A 365 0.82 23.50 8.65
CA GLU A 365 0.53 22.31 7.83
C GLU A 365 1.65 22.06 6.81
N MET A 366 2.13 23.10 6.14
CA MET A 366 3.24 23.02 5.19
C MET A 366 4.54 22.63 5.89
N ASP A 367 4.85 23.20 7.06
CA ASP A 367 6.05 22.85 7.83
C ASP A 367 5.96 21.39 8.31
N SER A 368 4.77 20.93 8.72
CA SER A 368 4.53 19.52 9.06
C SER A 368 4.72 18.60 7.85
N ALA A 369 4.24 18.98 6.67
CA ALA A 369 4.43 18.20 5.45
C ALA A 369 5.91 18.05 5.07
N LYS A 370 6.72 19.13 5.25
CA LYS A 370 8.18 19.06 5.06
C LYS A 370 8.85 18.06 6.00
N LEU A 371 8.53 18.15 7.29
CA LEU A 371 9.08 17.22 8.29
C LEU A 371 8.66 15.78 8.04
N ASN A 372 7.44 15.53 7.59
CA ASN A 372 6.97 14.21 7.21
C ASN A 372 7.73 13.66 5.99
N PHE A 373 8.02 14.49 5.00
CA PHE A 373 8.82 14.13 3.84
C PHE A 373 10.27 13.79 4.23
N GLU A 374 10.91 14.62 5.05
CA GLU A 374 12.27 14.37 5.56
C GLU A 374 12.33 13.08 6.39
N LYS A 375 11.31 12.85 7.24
CA LYS A 375 11.19 11.61 8.03
C LYS A 375 11.03 10.39 7.12
N ALA A 376 10.18 10.46 6.10
CA ALA A 376 9.97 9.36 5.15
C ALA A 376 11.29 9.03 4.43
N LEU A 377 12.03 10.03 3.96
CA LEU A 377 13.33 9.86 3.31
C LEU A 377 14.35 9.18 4.23
N THR A 378 14.52 9.69 5.44
CA THR A 378 15.44 9.12 6.42
C THR A 378 15.07 7.67 6.76
N THR A 379 13.78 7.40 6.94
CA THR A 379 13.27 6.04 7.21
C THR A 379 13.58 5.09 6.06
N ALA A 380 13.34 5.53 4.83
CA ALA A 380 13.61 4.72 3.63
C ALA A 380 15.09 4.38 3.46
N LEU A 381 15.98 5.36 3.64
CA LEU A 381 17.43 5.14 3.58
C LEU A 381 17.89 4.14 4.65
N ASN A 382 17.39 4.29 5.87
CA ASN A 382 17.72 3.39 6.98
C ASN A 382 17.14 1.99 6.76
N GLU A 383 15.94 1.86 6.19
CA GLU A 383 15.32 0.57 5.87
C GLU A 383 16.17 -0.22 4.85
N VAL A 384 16.60 0.43 3.77
CA VAL A 384 17.46 -0.24 2.77
C VAL A 384 18.78 -0.66 3.38
N ASN A 385 19.44 0.23 4.13
CA ASN A 385 20.72 -0.09 4.77
C ASN A 385 20.57 -1.25 5.77
N THR A 386 19.53 -1.24 6.60
CA THR A 386 19.26 -2.31 7.56
C THR A 386 19.03 -3.64 6.86
N ASN A 387 18.22 -3.66 5.79
CA ASN A 387 17.94 -4.88 5.04
C ASN A 387 19.17 -5.39 4.28
N TYR A 388 20.03 -4.51 3.76
CA TYR A 388 21.31 -4.90 3.14
C TYR A 388 22.24 -5.58 4.15
N LEU A 389 22.38 -4.99 5.35
CA LEU A 389 23.21 -5.57 6.40
C LEU A 389 22.64 -6.92 6.88
N ALA A 390 21.32 -7.00 7.07
CA ALA A 390 20.65 -8.23 7.47
C ALA A 390 20.83 -9.33 6.42
N TYR A 391 20.68 -9.02 5.13
CA TYR A 391 20.91 -9.97 4.03
C TYR A 391 22.36 -10.47 4.00
N LYS A 392 23.35 -9.55 4.09
CA LYS A 392 24.78 -9.91 4.12
C LYS A 392 25.09 -10.82 5.31
N ASN A 393 24.56 -10.52 6.49
CA ASN A 393 24.75 -11.34 7.67
C ASN A 393 24.06 -12.71 7.53
N ALA A 394 22.86 -12.77 6.94
CA ALA A 394 22.16 -14.02 6.69
C ALA A 394 22.94 -14.95 5.73
N GLN A 395 23.57 -14.41 4.69
CA GLN A 395 24.44 -15.17 3.79
C GLN A 395 25.66 -15.74 4.52
N ALA A 396 26.33 -14.93 5.35
CA ALA A 396 27.48 -15.39 6.13
C ALA A 396 27.07 -16.47 7.16
N SER A 397 25.92 -16.27 7.84
CA SER A 397 25.35 -17.26 8.75
C SER A 397 24.99 -18.57 8.06
N LEU A 398 24.42 -18.50 6.85
CA LEU A 398 24.08 -19.69 6.05
C LEU A 398 25.33 -20.49 5.73
N ALA A 399 26.40 -19.85 5.25
CA ALA A 399 27.66 -20.52 4.94
C ALA A 399 28.29 -21.20 6.16
N ASN A 400 28.29 -20.54 7.32
CA ASN A 400 28.80 -21.09 8.57
C ASN A 400 27.93 -22.27 9.04
N GLN A 401 26.61 -22.17 8.95
CA GLN A 401 25.69 -23.21 9.39
C GLN A 401 25.75 -24.46 8.49
N GLU A 402 26.02 -24.31 7.20
CA GLU A 402 26.25 -25.40 6.28
C GLU A 402 27.48 -26.24 6.73
N GLN A 403 28.59 -25.56 7.02
CA GLN A 403 29.80 -26.21 7.51
C GLN A 403 29.55 -26.91 8.86
N ARG A 404 28.88 -26.24 9.79
CA ARG A 404 28.54 -26.82 11.09
C ARG A 404 27.69 -28.09 10.96
N TYR A 405 26.65 -28.05 10.12
CA TYR A 405 25.82 -29.24 9.88
C TYR A 405 26.64 -30.43 9.36
N GLN A 406 27.57 -30.19 8.42
CA GLN A 406 28.44 -31.28 7.90
C GLN A 406 29.33 -31.86 8.99
N LEU A 407 29.83 -31.07 9.92
CA LEU A 407 30.64 -31.54 11.05
C LEU A 407 29.79 -32.31 12.07
N ASP A 408 28.61 -31.79 12.44
CA ASP A 408 27.69 -32.45 13.38
C ASP A 408 27.22 -33.82 12.81
N LYS A 409 26.94 -33.90 11.51
CA LYS A 409 26.58 -35.15 10.81
C LYS A 409 27.71 -36.18 10.86
N LYS A 410 28.96 -35.79 10.63
CA LYS A 410 30.11 -36.69 10.78
C LYS A 410 30.27 -37.15 12.22
N ASN A 411 30.10 -36.26 13.18
CA ASN A 411 30.22 -36.58 14.59
C ASN A 411 29.13 -37.52 15.06
N SER A 412 27.88 -37.30 14.68
CA SER A 412 26.75 -38.20 14.98
C SER A 412 26.98 -39.61 14.41
N HIS A 413 27.43 -39.69 13.17
CA HIS A 413 27.76 -41.00 12.57
C HIS A 413 28.93 -41.72 13.32
N TYR A 414 29.96 -40.96 13.73
CA TYR A 414 31.07 -41.51 14.52
C TYR A 414 30.58 -42.15 15.83
N TYR A 415 29.76 -41.43 16.63
CA TYR A 415 29.24 -41.95 17.88
C TYR A 415 28.22 -43.07 17.68
N GLN A 416 27.44 -43.05 16.60
CA GLN A 416 26.55 -44.16 16.22
C GLN A 416 27.32 -45.46 16.05
N VAL A 417 28.39 -45.48 15.25
CA VAL A 417 29.22 -46.66 15.00
C VAL A 417 29.87 -47.14 16.28
N ARG A 418 30.42 -46.24 17.09
CA ARG A 418 31.06 -46.62 18.38
C ARG A 418 30.06 -47.24 19.35
N TYR A 419 28.85 -46.69 19.46
CA TYR A 419 27.78 -47.25 20.30
C TYR A 419 27.38 -48.66 19.82
N GLN A 420 27.24 -48.87 18.52
CA GLN A 420 26.93 -50.21 17.95
C GLN A 420 27.98 -51.26 18.29
N HIS A 421 29.25 -50.89 18.40
CA HIS A 421 30.36 -51.74 18.78
C HIS A 421 30.62 -51.76 20.30
N GLY A 422 29.75 -51.19 21.11
CA GLY A 422 29.87 -51.19 22.58
C GLY A 422 31.02 -50.33 23.14
N LYS A 423 31.55 -49.38 22.34
CA LYS A 423 32.71 -48.56 22.72
C LYS A 423 32.32 -47.19 23.31
N ASN A 424 31.05 -46.84 23.30
CA ASN A 424 30.48 -45.61 23.88
C ASN A 424 29.11 -45.88 24.48
N GLU A 425 28.68 -44.98 25.38
CA GLU A 425 27.35 -45.02 25.96
C GLU A 425 26.28 -44.51 24.97
N LEU A 426 25.01 -44.87 25.22
CA LEU A 426 23.87 -44.33 24.46
C LEU A 426 23.78 -42.82 24.55
N LYS A 427 24.11 -42.24 25.72
CA LYS A 427 24.10 -40.82 25.97
C LYS A 427 24.96 -40.07 24.95
N ASP A 428 26.20 -40.52 24.71
CA ASP A 428 27.14 -39.86 23.78
C ASP A 428 26.58 -39.80 22.37
N TRP A 429 25.96 -40.89 21.92
CA TRP A 429 25.32 -40.92 20.61
C TRP A 429 24.08 -40.01 20.55
N LEU A 430 23.21 -40.02 21.57
CA LEU A 430 22.04 -39.17 21.62
C LEU A 430 22.42 -37.67 21.62
N GLU A 431 23.47 -37.27 22.34
CA GLU A 431 23.96 -35.87 22.33
C GLU A 431 24.47 -35.45 20.95
N ALA A 432 25.24 -36.31 20.28
CA ALA A 432 25.73 -36.05 18.93
C ALA A 432 24.58 -36.02 17.90
N LEU A 433 23.58 -36.86 18.03
CA LEU A 433 22.39 -36.90 17.19
C LEU A 433 21.51 -35.67 17.39
N ASN A 434 21.30 -35.21 18.63
CA ASN A 434 20.59 -33.98 18.95
C ASN A 434 21.29 -32.77 18.30
N SER A 435 22.63 -32.76 18.34
CA SER A 435 23.42 -31.69 17.70
C SER A 435 23.24 -31.71 16.17
N GLU A 436 23.27 -32.89 15.53
CA GLU A 436 23.03 -33.05 14.07
C GLU A 436 21.64 -32.52 13.68
N TYR A 437 20.57 -32.94 14.38
CA TYR A 437 19.22 -32.48 14.06
C TYR A 437 19.02 -30.99 14.32
N SER A 438 19.58 -30.47 15.41
CA SER A 438 19.54 -29.03 15.71
C SER A 438 20.24 -28.22 14.62
N SER A 439 21.43 -28.66 14.18
CA SER A 439 22.17 -27.96 13.13
C SER A 439 21.49 -28.09 11.76
N ALA A 440 20.87 -29.23 11.44
CA ALA A 440 20.08 -29.41 10.22
C ALA A 440 18.85 -28.49 10.20
N GLN A 441 18.14 -28.38 11.31
CA GLN A 441 16.97 -27.51 11.43
C GLN A 441 17.37 -26.03 11.35
N ASN A 442 18.48 -25.65 12.01
CA ASN A 442 19.04 -24.30 11.91
C ASN A 442 19.49 -23.98 10.48
N LEU A 443 20.02 -24.97 9.72
CA LEU A 443 20.39 -24.75 8.33
C LEU A 443 19.16 -24.44 7.47
N LEU A 444 18.05 -25.17 7.63
CA LEU A 444 16.79 -24.87 6.94
C LEU A 444 16.27 -23.48 7.29
N ASN A 445 16.34 -23.11 8.58
CA ASN A 445 15.96 -21.78 9.03
C ASN A 445 16.85 -20.68 8.41
N GLN A 446 18.17 -20.88 8.35
CA GLN A 446 19.08 -19.89 7.72
C GLN A 446 18.83 -19.75 6.21
N ARG A 447 18.43 -20.83 5.51
CA ARG A 447 18.01 -20.74 4.10
C ARG A 447 16.75 -19.90 3.95
N TYR A 448 15.75 -20.10 4.81
CA TYR A 448 14.55 -19.27 4.85
C TYR A 448 14.89 -17.80 5.16
N GLU A 449 15.67 -17.53 6.20
CA GLU A 449 16.06 -16.16 6.57
C GLU A 449 16.81 -15.44 5.43
N ALA A 450 17.68 -16.16 4.70
CA ALA A 450 18.37 -15.59 3.53
C ALA A 450 17.39 -15.19 2.42
N LEU A 451 16.38 -16.02 2.11
CA LEU A 451 15.32 -15.69 1.14
C LEU A 451 14.44 -14.53 1.61
N LYS A 452 14.09 -14.53 2.89
CA LYS A 452 13.29 -13.47 3.52
C LYS A 452 14.00 -12.11 3.42
N TYR A 453 15.29 -12.03 3.81
CA TYR A 453 16.03 -10.77 3.72
C TYR A 453 16.31 -10.35 2.27
N GLU A 454 16.52 -11.29 1.34
CA GLU A 454 16.57 -10.99 -0.09
C GLU A 454 15.28 -10.32 -0.57
N ASN A 455 14.12 -10.88 -0.21
CA ASN A 455 12.81 -10.34 -0.52
C ASN A 455 12.59 -8.95 0.13
N MET A 456 13.01 -8.77 1.38
CA MET A 456 12.93 -7.49 2.09
C MET A 456 13.79 -6.39 1.44
N VAL A 457 14.96 -6.73 0.90
CA VAL A 457 15.78 -5.77 0.14
C VAL A 457 15.05 -5.34 -1.13
N TYR A 458 14.47 -6.26 -1.90
CA TYR A 458 13.71 -5.90 -3.09
C TYR A 458 12.49 -5.03 -2.76
N LYS A 459 11.77 -5.34 -1.67
CA LYS A 459 10.69 -4.47 -1.17
C LYS A 459 11.21 -3.09 -0.81
N ALA A 460 12.29 -3.00 -0.02
CA ALA A 460 12.84 -1.72 0.44
C ALA A 460 13.35 -0.84 -0.72
N MET A 461 13.76 -1.45 -1.81
CA MET A 461 14.19 -0.75 -3.04
C MET A 461 13.04 -0.53 -4.05
N ALA A 462 11.82 -1.01 -3.74
CA ALA A 462 10.66 -1.02 -4.65
C ALA A 462 10.91 -1.77 -5.97
N GLY A 463 11.76 -2.79 -5.96
CA GLY A 463 12.07 -3.63 -7.12
C GLY A 463 13.48 -4.18 -7.14
N ARG A 464 13.75 -4.97 -8.18
CA ARG A 464 15.09 -5.48 -8.48
C ARG A 464 15.76 -4.56 -9.50
N TYR A 465 16.95 -4.12 -9.19
CA TYR A 465 17.78 -3.27 -10.07
C TYR A 465 18.85 -4.11 -10.76
N THR A 466 18.90 -4.02 -12.09
CA THR A 466 19.93 -4.66 -12.92
C THR A 466 20.68 -3.56 -13.66
N PRO A 467 22.01 -3.44 -13.50
CA PRO A 467 22.82 -2.48 -14.29
C PRO A 467 22.61 -2.71 -15.78
N LYS A 468 22.49 -1.61 -16.54
CA LYS A 468 22.43 -1.62 -18.00
C LYS A 468 23.79 -1.80 -18.63
#